data_c7f7acdfe2edbff77fbb9ef5ead9d85d
#
_entry.id   c7f7acdfe2edbff77fbb9ef5ead9d85d
#
_cell.length_a   1.000
_cell.length_b   1.000
_cell.length_c   1.000
_cell.angle_alpha   90.00
_cell.angle_beta   90.00
_cell.angle_gamma   90.00
#
_symmetry.space_group_name_H-M   'P 1'
#
loop_
_entity.id
_entity.type
_entity.pdbx_description
1 polymer ?
#
loop_
_entity_poly.entity_id
_entity_poly.type
_entity_poly.pdbx_seq_one_letter_code
_entity_poly.pdbx_strand_id
1 'polypeptide(L)' 'MKIGVVIPSYKVTRHILDVIAGIGPEVSKIYVVDDACPDESGKLVSAKCKDKRVVVLTHEVNQGVGGAVLTGYIKALED' A
#
# COMPACT_ATOMS: atom_id res chain seq x y z
N MET A 1 12.47 -5.29 16.64
CA MET A 1 11.84 -4.06 16.12
C MET A 1 10.96 -4.40 14.93
N LYS A 2 9.75 -3.86 14.87
CA LYS A 2 8.86 -4.05 13.74
C LYS A 2 9.00 -2.86 12.78
N ILE A 3 9.20 -3.16 11.51
CA ILE A 3 9.33 -2.15 10.48
C ILE A 3 8.11 -2.24 9.56
N GLY A 4 7.41 -1.12 9.39
CA GLY A 4 6.30 -1.02 8.45
C GLY A 4 6.65 -0.07 7.30
N VAL A 5 6.14 -0.38 6.13
CA VAL A 5 6.31 0.46 4.94
C VAL A 5 4.93 0.90 4.46
N VAL A 6 4.79 2.18 4.12
CA VAL A 6 3.56 2.73 3.55
C VAL A 6 3.83 3.08 2.09
N ILE A 7 3.01 2.57 1.19
CA ILE A 7 3.13 2.83 -0.24
C ILE A 7 1.87 3.54 -0.71
N PRO A 8 1.93 4.87 -0.92
CA PRO A 8 0.81 5.58 -1.54
C PRO A 8 0.72 5.16 -2.99
N SER A 9 -0.46 4.76 -3.42
CA SER A 9 -0.68 4.13 -4.72
C SER A 9 -1.69 4.93 -5.53
N TYR A 10 -1.23 5.59 -6.60
CA TYR A 10 -2.06 6.31 -7.54
C TYR A 10 -1.42 6.24 -8.93
N LYS A 11 -2.09 5.57 -9.86
CA LYS A 11 -1.61 5.37 -11.24
C LYS A 11 -0.24 4.66 -11.29
N VAL A 12 -0.03 3.68 -10.41
CA VAL A 12 1.23 2.94 -10.30
C VAL A 12 1.06 1.45 -10.54
N THR A 13 -0.04 1.04 -11.18
CA THR A 13 -0.34 -0.38 -11.41
C THR A 13 0.76 -1.14 -12.12
N ARG A 14 1.53 -0.46 -12.98
CA ARG A 14 2.63 -1.09 -13.73
C ARG A 14 3.77 -1.56 -12.83
N HIS A 15 3.98 -0.89 -11.71
CA HIS A 15 5.18 -1.08 -10.89
C HIS A 15 4.90 -1.54 -9.46
N ILE A 16 3.65 -1.45 -9.01
CA ILE A 16 3.33 -1.70 -7.60
C ILE A 16 3.73 -3.10 -7.14
N LEU A 17 3.51 -4.11 -7.95
CA LEU A 17 3.89 -5.47 -7.60
C LEU A 17 5.40 -5.65 -7.53
N ASP A 18 6.14 -5.01 -8.44
CA ASP A 18 7.60 -5.05 -8.44
C ASP A 18 8.17 -4.33 -7.22
N VAL A 19 7.57 -3.21 -6.84
CA VAL A 19 7.97 -2.47 -5.63
C VAL A 19 7.79 -3.36 -4.40
N ILE A 20 6.66 -4.02 -4.27
CA ILE A 20 6.38 -4.92 -3.15
C ILE A 20 7.37 -6.08 -3.15
N ALA A 21 7.63 -6.67 -4.30
CA ALA A 21 8.56 -7.80 -4.43
C ALA A 21 9.99 -7.44 -4.03
N GLY A 22 10.37 -6.16 -4.17
CA GLY A 22 11.70 -5.69 -3.78
C GLY A 22 11.86 -5.39 -2.29
N ILE A 23 10.78 -5.46 -1.51
CA ILE A 23 10.84 -5.18 -0.07
C ILE A 23 11.39 -6.40 0.66
N GLY A 24 12.47 -6.20 1.40
CA GLY A 24 13.19 -7.27 2.07
C GLY A 24 12.44 -7.86 3.27
N PRO A 25 12.98 -8.97 3.82
CA PRO A 25 12.34 -9.69 4.91
C PRO A 25 12.36 -8.96 6.26
N GLU A 26 13.16 -7.92 6.39
CA GLU A 26 13.21 -7.09 7.59
C GLU A 26 11.94 -6.27 7.82
N VAL A 27 11.12 -6.09 6.78
CA VAL A 27 9.85 -5.37 6.87
C VAL A 27 8.75 -6.35 7.30
N SER A 28 8.04 -6.01 8.37
CA SER A 28 6.98 -6.88 8.92
C SER A 28 5.59 -6.60 8.35
N LYS A 29 5.31 -5.38 7.90
CA LYS A 29 4.02 -5.00 7.32
C LYS A 29 4.21 -4.03 6.15
N ILE A 30 3.38 -4.19 5.14
CA ILE A 30 3.38 -3.32 3.96
C ILE A 30 1.95 -2.79 3.77
N TYR A 31 1.77 -1.49 3.93
CA TYR A 31 0.48 -0.83 3.78
C TYR A 31 0.41 -0.17 2.41
N VAL A 32 -0.38 -0.74 1.52
CA VAL A 32 -0.63 -0.16 0.19
C VAL A 32 -1.90 0.67 0.28
N VAL A 33 -1.79 1.97 0.12
CA VAL A 33 -2.94 2.88 0.18
C VAL A 33 -3.33 3.29 -1.23
N ASP A 34 -4.44 2.75 -1.70
CA ASP A 34 -5.03 3.11 -2.99
C ASP A 34 -5.81 4.41 -2.83
N ASP A 35 -5.24 5.50 -3.31
CA ASP A 35 -5.79 6.85 -3.14
C ASP A 35 -6.78 7.18 -4.26
N ALA A 36 -7.87 6.42 -4.36
CA ALA A 36 -8.89 6.54 -5.40
C ALA A 36 -8.27 6.42 -6.80
N CYS A 37 -7.36 5.45 -6.97
CA CYS A 37 -6.66 5.26 -8.22
C CYS A 37 -7.60 4.82 -9.33
N PRO A 38 -7.65 5.54 -10.47
CA PRO A 38 -8.53 5.14 -11.59
C PRO A 38 -8.15 3.78 -12.19
N ASP A 39 -6.90 3.36 -12.03
CA ASP A 39 -6.42 2.06 -12.50
C ASP A 39 -6.65 0.95 -11.47
N GLU A 40 -7.27 1.26 -10.35
CA GLU A 40 -7.61 0.28 -9.31
C GLU A 40 -6.39 -0.51 -8.81
N SER A 41 -5.30 0.21 -8.49
CA SER A 41 -4.07 -0.44 -8.04
C SER A 41 -4.26 -1.30 -6.79
N GLY A 42 -5.14 -0.88 -5.87
CA GLY A 42 -5.46 -1.67 -4.69
C GLY A 42 -6.06 -3.02 -5.04
N LYS A 43 -6.98 -3.04 -6.00
CA LYS A 43 -7.59 -4.30 -6.48
C LYS A 43 -6.57 -5.19 -7.16
N LEU A 44 -5.66 -4.60 -7.94
CA LEU A 44 -4.58 -5.36 -8.58
C LEU A 44 -3.70 -6.03 -7.53
N VAL A 45 -3.30 -5.31 -6.50
CA VAL A 45 -2.48 -5.85 -5.42
C VAL A 45 -3.22 -6.97 -4.70
N SER A 46 -4.50 -6.77 -4.36
CA SER A 46 -5.30 -7.77 -3.68
C SER A 46 -5.44 -9.05 -4.51
N ALA A 47 -5.54 -8.92 -5.83
CA ALA A 47 -5.74 -10.05 -6.73
C ALA A 47 -4.45 -10.79 -7.07
N LYS A 48 -3.34 -10.08 -7.19
CA LYS A 48 -2.08 -10.63 -7.74
C LYS A 48 -0.97 -10.81 -6.73
N CYS A 49 -0.96 -10.02 -5.68
CA CYS A 49 0.10 -10.08 -4.68
C CYS A 49 -0.16 -11.21 -3.69
N LYS A 50 0.84 -12.06 -3.50
CA LYS A 50 0.77 -13.19 -2.57
C LYS A 50 1.53 -12.95 -1.27
N ASP A 51 2.09 -11.77 -1.09
CA ASP A 51 2.84 -11.42 0.10
C ASP A 51 1.87 -11.20 1.27
N LYS A 52 1.99 -12.03 2.30
CA LYS A 52 1.10 -11.99 3.46
C LYS A 52 1.24 -10.74 4.33
N ARG A 53 2.33 -10.00 4.15
CA ARG A 53 2.58 -8.76 4.89
C ARG A 53 1.73 -7.59 4.37
N VAL A 54 1.17 -7.71 3.18
CA VAL A 54 0.47 -6.62 2.51
C VAL A 54 -0.92 -6.39 3.08
N VAL A 55 -1.19 -5.15 3.44
CA VAL A 55 -2.52 -4.67 3.84
C VAL A 55 -2.93 -3.61 2.84
N VAL A 56 -4.06 -3.79 2.16
CA VAL A 56 -4.56 -2.82 1.17
C VAL A 56 -5.61 -1.93 1.82
N LEU A 57 -5.40 -0.62 1.74
CA LEU A 57 -6.35 0.39 2.21
C LEU A 57 -6.79 1.21 1.01
N THR A 58 -8.08 1.46 0.87
CA THR A 58 -8.62 2.16 -0.29
C THR A 58 -9.38 3.41 0.13
N HIS A 59 -9.02 4.56 -0.46
CA HIS A 59 -9.80 5.79 -0.32
C HIS A 59 -10.87 5.85 -1.39
N GLU A 60 -12.06 6.32 -1.04
CA GLU A 60 -13.13 6.54 -2.01
C GLU A 60 -12.90 7.80 -2.82
N VAL A 61 -12.22 8.78 -2.24
CA VAL A 61 -11.90 10.06 -2.86
C VAL A 61 -10.41 10.31 -2.73
N ASN A 62 -9.79 10.80 -3.80
CA ASN A 62 -8.36 11.12 -3.80
C ASN A 62 -8.05 12.17 -2.73
N GLN A 63 -7.10 11.87 -1.86
CA GLN A 63 -6.66 12.75 -0.77
C GLN A 63 -5.24 13.24 -0.95
N GLY A 64 -4.59 12.85 -2.06
CA GLY A 64 -3.21 13.21 -2.34
C GLY A 64 -2.23 12.33 -1.60
N VAL A 65 -0.94 12.47 -1.93
CA VAL A 65 0.13 11.65 -1.35
C VAL A 65 0.20 11.82 0.17
N GLY A 66 0.10 13.05 0.66
CA GLY A 66 0.12 13.31 2.11
C GLY A 66 -1.00 12.61 2.85
N GLY A 67 -2.24 12.65 2.29
CA GLY A 67 -3.38 11.96 2.87
C GLY A 67 -3.20 10.44 2.87
N ALA A 68 -2.66 9.89 1.78
CA ALA A 68 -2.41 8.46 1.67
C ALA A 68 -1.38 7.99 2.69
N VAL A 69 -0.29 8.73 2.85
CA VAL A 69 0.76 8.41 3.83
C VAL A 69 0.19 8.45 5.24
N LEU A 70 -0.62 9.47 5.54
CA LEU A 70 -1.23 9.61 6.86
C LEU A 70 -2.15 8.42 7.16
N THR A 71 -2.97 8.01 6.20
CA THR A 71 -3.86 6.86 6.35
C THR A 71 -3.08 5.59 6.68
N GLY A 72 -2.00 5.33 5.94
CA GLY A 72 -1.14 4.17 6.20
C GLY A 72 -0.48 4.24 7.56
N TYR A 73 -0.03 5.41 7.96
CA TYR A 73 0.60 5.62 9.27
C TYR A 73 -0.37 5.35 10.42
N ILE A 74 -1.61 5.86 10.30
CA ILE A 74 -2.63 5.62 11.32
C ILE A 74 -2.93 4.13 11.44
N LYS A 75 -3.05 3.43 10.32
CA LYS A 75 -3.28 1.98 10.34
C LYS A 75 -2.12 1.24 10.99
N ALA A 76 -0.90 1.66 10.71
CA ALA A 76 0.29 1.05 11.30
C ALA A 76 0.30 1.20 12.83
N LEU A 77 -0.19 2.33 13.34
CA LEU A 77 -0.28 2.57 14.78
C LEU A 77 -1.34 1.66 15.44
N GLU A 78 -2.38 1.29 14.71
CA GLU A 78 -3.41 0.37 15.22
C GLU A 78 -2.90 -1.06 15.32
N ASP A 79 -1.99 -1.43 14.47
CA ASP A 79 -1.41 -2.77 14.43
C ASP A 79 -0.21 -2.86 15.37
#